data_65a62ede60bf8dbc6d9a3b4fe5db355e
#
_entry.id   65a62ede60bf8dbc6d9a3b4fe5db355e
#
_cell.length_a   1.000
_cell.length_b   1.000
_cell.length_c   1.000
_cell.angle_alpha   90.00
_cell.angle_beta   90.00
_cell.angle_gamma   90.00
#
_symmetry.space_group_name_H-M   'P 1'
#
loop_
_entity.id
_entity.type
_entity.pdbx_description
1 polymer ?
#
loop_
_entity_poly.entity_id
_entity_poly.type
_entity_poly.pdbx_seq_one_letter_code
_entity_poly.pdbx_strand_id
1 'polypeptide(L)'
;IQKPVIAAVSGWSLGAGFELPLSCDMIIASDSAKFGLPEVTIGVIPGAGGTQRLVRAVGKAMAMEMILNNRTLTAHEALHYGLVNRVVPVGDYLNIAIILADEIAVRAPLAVRAAKRMINHSYESFLADGLAEEKQVFYNLFASEDQKEGMQAFVEKRKPEWKGK
;
A
#
# COMPACT_ATOMS: atom_id res chain seq x y z
N ILE A 1 7.90 6.45 -6.56
CA ILE A 1 8.59 6.41 -5.23
C ILE A 1 8.98 4.97 -4.95
N GLN A 2 10.27 4.71 -4.68
CA GLN A 2 10.78 3.35 -4.45
C GLN A 2 10.54 2.86 -3.01
N LYS A 3 10.51 3.75 -2.03
CA LYS A 3 10.24 3.40 -0.63
C LYS A 3 8.75 3.11 -0.44
N PRO A 4 8.36 2.24 0.51
CA PRO A 4 6.97 2.13 0.95
C PRO A 4 6.42 3.46 1.42
N VAL A 5 5.15 3.71 1.09
CA VAL A 5 4.41 4.92 1.47
C VAL A 5 3.14 4.49 2.20
N ILE A 6 2.92 5.03 3.38
CA ILE A 6 1.75 4.76 4.22
C ILE A 6 0.91 6.03 4.30
N ALA A 7 -0.36 5.94 3.93
CA ALA A 7 -1.32 6.99 4.18
C ALA A 7 -1.94 6.84 5.57
N ALA A 8 -1.91 7.90 6.35
CA ALA A 8 -2.62 8.00 7.63
C ALA A 8 -3.85 8.90 7.43
N VAL A 9 -5.05 8.32 7.46
CA VAL A 9 -6.29 8.99 7.06
C VAL A 9 -7.25 9.15 8.24
N SER A 10 -7.77 10.37 8.44
CA SER A 10 -8.80 10.67 9.43
C SER A 10 -9.84 11.63 8.83
N GLY A 11 -11.12 11.44 9.17
CA GLY A 11 -12.21 12.25 8.64
C GLY A 11 -12.47 11.98 7.15
N TRP A 12 -12.89 13.01 6.40
CA TRP A 12 -13.28 12.88 4.99
C TRP A 12 -12.08 12.80 4.05
N SER A 13 -12.02 11.73 3.28
CA SER A 13 -11.06 11.49 2.19
C SER A 13 -11.87 11.32 0.90
N LEU A 14 -12.07 12.40 0.16
CA LEU A 14 -12.95 12.45 -0.98
C LEU A 14 -12.23 12.95 -2.24
N GLY A 15 -12.65 12.48 -3.42
CA GLY A 15 -12.10 12.90 -4.71
C GLY A 15 -10.58 12.72 -4.75
N ALA A 16 -9.86 13.73 -5.24
CA ALA A 16 -8.39 13.73 -5.28
C ALA A 16 -7.75 13.47 -3.91
N GLY A 17 -8.41 13.90 -2.81
CA GLY A 17 -8.00 13.59 -1.43
C GLY A 17 -8.11 12.12 -1.06
N PHE A 18 -8.90 11.32 -1.80
CA PHE A 18 -8.91 9.88 -1.69
C PHE A 18 -8.00 9.20 -2.72
N GLU A 19 -7.87 9.76 -3.92
CA GLU A 19 -6.97 9.20 -4.95
C GLU A 19 -5.50 9.19 -4.48
N LEU A 20 -5.10 10.16 -3.64
CA LEU A 20 -3.77 10.18 -3.04
C LEU A 20 -3.52 8.98 -2.11
N PRO A 21 -4.34 8.67 -1.08
CA PRO A 21 -4.23 7.43 -0.32
C PRO A 21 -4.26 6.15 -1.18
N LEU A 22 -5.11 6.10 -2.22
CA LEU A 22 -5.14 4.98 -3.18
C LEU A 22 -3.81 4.80 -3.95
N SER A 23 -3.00 5.84 -4.07
CA SER A 23 -1.67 5.77 -4.69
C SER A 23 -0.57 5.34 -3.71
N CYS A 24 -0.85 5.30 -2.42
CA CYS A 24 0.05 4.78 -1.39
C CYS A 24 0.01 3.25 -1.35
N ASP A 25 0.98 2.64 -0.67
CA ASP A 25 1.08 1.19 -0.58
C ASP A 25 0.20 0.61 0.54
N MET A 26 -0.05 1.40 1.58
CA MET A 26 -0.85 1.01 2.75
C MET A 26 -1.64 2.20 3.26
N ILE A 27 -2.79 1.91 3.89
CA ILE A 27 -3.64 2.93 4.51
C ILE A 27 -3.96 2.52 5.95
N ILE A 28 -3.62 3.40 6.90
CA ILE A 28 -4.09 3.33 8.28
C ILE A 28 -5.20 4.37 8.44
N ALA A 29 -6.38 3.95 8.81
CA ALA A 29 -7.54 4.83 8.95
C ALA A 29 -7.91 5.02 10.42
N SER A 30 -8.35 6.23 10.79
CA SER A 30 -9.11 6.40 12.01
C SER A 30 -10.52 5.81 11.83
N ASP A 31 -11.19 5.48 12.92
CA ASP A 31 -12.59 5.04 12.95
C ASP A 31 -13.57 6.09 12.38
N SER A 32 -13.19 7.37 12.39
CA SER A 32 -13.95 8.46 11.79
C SER A 32 -13.74 8.63 10.29
N ALA A 33 -12.79 7.91 9.67
CA ALA A 33 -12.46 8.08 8.26
C ALA A 33 -13.62 7.68 7.33
N LYS A 34 -13.77 8.44 6.24
CA LYS A 34 -14.76 8.23 5.18
C LYS A 34 -14.07 8.33 3.82
N PHE A 35 -14.38 7.41 2.92
CA PHE A 35 -13.75 7.29 1.61
C PHE A 35 -14.76 7.35 0.48
N GLY A 36 -14.57 8.21 -0.52
CA GLY A 36 -15.48 8.33 -1.64
C GLY A 36 -14.88 9.06 -2.84
N LEU A 37 -15.49 8.82 -4.01
CA LEU A 37 -15.13 9.46 -5.28
C LEU A 37 -16.38 10.11 -5.90
N PRO A 38 -16.74 11.35 -5.48
CA PRO A 38 -18.00 11.99 -5.83
C PRO A 38 -17.96 12.73 -7.19
N GLU A 39 -16.90 12.61 -7.99
CA GLU A 39 -16.64 13.44 -9.17
C GLU A 39 -17.77 13.42 -10.21
N VAL A 40 -18.51 12.31 -10.32
CA VAL A 40 -19.64 12.22 -11.25
C VAL A 40 -20.77 13.20 -10.91
N THR A 41 -20.87 13.64 -9.66
CA THR A 41 -21.89 14.62 -9.23
C THR A 41 -21.65 16.03 -9.81
N ILE A 42 -20.42 16.28 -10.28
CA ILE A 42 -20.04 17.54 -10.95
C ILE A 42 -19.72 17.36 -12.43
N GLY A 43 -20.09 16.19 -13.01
CA GLY A 43 -19.99 15.93 -14.45
C GLY A 43 -18.61 15.49 -14.95
N VAL A 44 -17.71 15.04 -14.05
CA VAL A 44 -16.39 14.51 -14.41
C VAL A 44 -16.18 13.13 -13.76
N ILE A 45 -15.08 12.46 -14.09
CA ILE A 45 -14.67 11.21 -13.45
C ILE A 45 -13.45 11.45 -12.56
N PRO A 46 -13.15 10.54 -11.60
CA PRO A 46 -11.88 10.56 -10.89
C PRO A 46 -10.70 10.58 -11.86
N GLY A 47 -9.82 11.57 -11.74
CA GLY A 47 -8.79 11.88 -12.75
C GLY A 47 -7.35 11.54 -12.33
N ALA A 48 -7.11 11.21 -11.04
CA ALA A 48 -5.78 10.89 -10.52
C ALA A 48 -5.58 9.38 -10.24
N GLY A 49 -6.35 8.52 -10.93
CA GLY A 49 -6.22 7.06 -10.90
C GLY A 49 -7.26 6.35 -10.05
N GLY A 50 -8.27 7.05 -9.53
CA GLY A 50 -9.34 6.48 -8.72
C GLY A 50 -10.08 5.35 -9.42
N THR A 51 -10.46 5.53 -10.68
CA THR A 51 -11.14 4.49 -11.47
C THR A 51 -10.29 3.21 -11.65
N GLN A 52 -8.96 3.34 -11.63
CA GLN A 52 -8.04 2.23 -11.86
C GLN A 52 -7.63 1.54 -10.57
N ARG A 53 -7.29 2.32 -9.54
CA ARG A 53 -6.80 1.76 -8.26
C ARG A 53 -7.94 1.25 -7.38
N LEU A 54 -9.06 1.97 -7.31
CA LEU A 54 -10.18 1.55 -6.48
C LEU A 54 -10.71 0.18 -6.88
N VAL A 55 -10.91 -0.07 -8.19
CA VAL A 55 -11.43 -1.35 -8.67
C VAL A 55 -10.51 -2.53 -8.35
N ARG A 56 -9.19 -2.28 -8.30
CA ARG A 56 -8.20 -3.30 -7.91
C ARG A 56 -8.21 -3.57 -6.40
N ALA A 57 -8.56 -2.57 -5.60
CA ALA A 57 -8.63 -2.70 -4.15
C ALA A 57 -9.94 -3.37 -3.67
N VAL A 58 -11.11 -2.90 -4.14
CA VAL A 58 -12.41 -3.31 -3.60
C VAL A 58 -13.25 -4.18 -4.55
N GLY A 59 -12.71 -4.46 -5.74
CA GLY A 59 -13.44 -5.18 -6.79
C GLY A 59 -14.43 -4.30 -7.57
N LYS A 60 -14.85 -4.80 -8.75
CA LYS A 60 -15.64 -4.02 -9.72
C LYS A 60 -17.00 -3.57 -9.16
N ALA A 61 -17.73 -4.45 -8.46
CA ALA A 61 -19.07 -4.15 -8.00
C ALA A 61 -19.09 -2.97 -7.02
N MET A 62 -18.22 -3.01 -6.01
CA MET A 62 -18.12 -1.94 -5.01
C MET A 62 -17.57 -0.65 -5.63
N ALA A 63 -16.56 -0.71 -6.50
CA ALA A 63 -16.03 0.45 -7.18
C ALA A 63 -17.09 1.16 -8.05
N MET A 64 -17.94 0.39 -8.76
CA MET A 64 -19.06 0.95 -9.53
C MET A 64 -20.06 1.67 -8.62
N GLU A 65 -20.42 1.08 -7.49
CA GLU A 65 -21.36 1.69 -6.56
C GLU A 65 -20.78 2.98 -5.94
N MET A 66 -19.51 2.95 -5.55
CA MET A 66 -18.83 4.15 -4.99
C MET A 66 -18.76 5.30 -6.00
N ILE A 67 -18.39 5.00 -7.25
CA ILE A 67 -18.19 6.06 -8.26
C ILE A 67 -19.52 6.49 -8.88
N LEU A 68 -20.34 5.55 -9.37
CA LEU A 68 -21.53 5.90 -10.14
C LEU A 68 -22.71 6.32 -9.26
N ASN A 69 -22.82 5.76 -8.06
CA ASN A 69 -23.88 6.08 -7.09
C ASN A 69 -23.39 6.98 -5.94
N ASN A 70 -22.15 7.50 -6.04
CA ASN A 70 -21.56 8.37 -5.01
C ASN A 70 -21.62 7.75 -3.59
N ARG A 71 -21.47 6.42 -3.50
CA ARG A 71 -21.42 5.74 -2.20
C ARG A 71 -20.11 6.05 -1.48
N THR A 72 -20.22 6.47 -0.24
CA THR A 72 -19.06 6.66 0.65
C THR A 72 -18.92 5.45 1.58
N LEU A 73 -17.72 4.90 1.72
CA LEU A 73 -17.42 3.86 2.71
C LEU A 73 -16.99 4.47 4.04
N THR A 74 -17.45 3.87 5.12
CA THR A 74 -16.88 4.07 6.45
C THR A 74 -15.52 3.37 6.56
N ALA A 75 -14.72 3.71 7.57
CA ALA A 75 -13.43 3.06 7.82
C ALA A 75 -13.57 1.53 7.97
N HIS A 76 -14.59 1.05 8.67
CA HIS A 76 -14.84 -0.38 8.87
C HIS A 76 -15.29 -1.10 7.60
N GLU A 77 -16.12 -0.46 6.76
CA GLU A 77 -16.44 -1.01 5.43
C GLU A 77 -15.18 -1.06 4.55
N ALA A 78 -14.37 -0.01 4.57
CA ALA A 78 -13.11 0.04 3.84
C ALA A 78 -12.12 -1.08 4.28
N LEU A 79 -12.07 -1.38 5.58
CA LEU A 79 -11.32 -2.53 6.11
C LEU A 79 -11.92 -3.86 5.63
N HIS A 80 -13.23 -4.01 5.67
CA HIS A 80 -13.92 -5.22 5.21
C HIS A 80 -13.64 -5.53 3.73
N TYR A 81 -13.59 -4.51 2.88
CA TYR A 81 -13.28 -4.66 1.44
C TYR A 81 -11.78 -4.71 1.12
N GLY A 82 -10.90 -4.66 2.13
CA GLY A 82 -9.46 -4.72 1.92
C GLY A 82 -8.82 -3.41 1.41
N LEU A 83 -9.56 -2.30 1.47
CA LEU A 83 -9.06 -0.99 1.05
C LEU A 83 -8.08 -0.39 2.07
N VAL A 84 -8.31 -0.61 3.37
CA VAL A 84 -7.41 -0.14 4.43
C VAL A 84 -6.84 -1.29 5.22
N ASN A 85 -5.62 -1.13 5.75
CA ASN A 85 -4.90 -2.18 6.47
C ASN A 85 -5.35 -2.29 7.93
N ARG A 86 -5.67 -1.16 8.56
CA ARG A 86 -6.08 -1.10 9.99
C ARG A 86 -7.05 0.06 10.21
N VAL A 87 -7.99 -0.13 11.12
CA VAL A 87 -8.84 0.94 11.67
C VAL A 87 -8.54 1.07 13.15
N VAL A 88 -8.28 2.29 13.59
CA VAL A 88 -7.87 2.59 14.98
C VAL A 88 -8.59 3.86 15.47
N PRO A 89 -8.62 4.14 16.78
CA PRO A 89 -9.20 5.39 17.30
C PRO A 89 -8.58 6.65 16.69
N VAL A 90 -9.37 7.74 16.60
CA VAL A 90 -8.92 9.04 16.03
C VAL A 90 -7.63 9.54 16.68
N GLY A 91 -7.40 9.31 17.96
CA GLY A 91 -6.17 9.75 18.65
C GLY A 91 -4.91 8.99 18.24
N ASP A 92 -5.04 7.82 17.60
CA ASP A 92 -3.93 6.87 17.45
C ASP A 92 -3.47 6.68 16.00
N TYR A 93 -4.29 7.07 15.00
CA TYR A 93 -4.06 6.69 13.59
C TYR A 93 -2.70 7.11 13.04
N LEU A 94 -2.21 8.30 13.39
CA LEU A 94 -0.91 8.78 12.95
C LEU A 94 0.23 8.02 13.65
N ASN A 95 0.11 7.82 14.96
CA ASN A 95 1.13 7.10 15.74
C ASN A 95 1.26 5.64 15.28
N ILE A 96 0.14 4.96 15.04
CA ILE A 96 0.13 3.58 14.51
C ILE A 96 0.73 3.52 13.09
N ALA A 97 0.49 4.52 12.25
CA ALA A 97 1.12 4.60 10.93
C ALA A 97 2.64 4.79 11.04
N ILE A 98 3.12 5.61 11.98
CA ILE A 98 4.55 5.81 12.26
C ILE A 98 5.17 4.52 12.78
N ILE A 99 4.54 3.83 13.75
CA ILE A 99 5.03 2.54 14.25
C ILE A 99 5.18 1.53 13.11
N LEU A 100 4.19 1.43 12.22
CA LEU A 100 4.29 0.55 11.04
C LEU A 100 5.43 0.95 10.10
N ALA A 101 5.64 2.26 9.90
CA ALA A 101 6.76 2.76 9.10
C ALA A 101 8.12 2.40 9.73
N ASP A 102 8.26 2.52 11.04
CA ASP A 102 9.47 2.15 11.79
C ASP A 102 9.73 0.63 11.73
N GLU A 103 8.68 -0.18 11.86
CA GLU A 103 8.78 -1.65 11.69
C GLU A 103 9.30 -2.05 10.31
N ILE A 104 8.93 -1.30 9.26
CA ILE A 104 9.41 -1.53 7.90
C ILE A 104 10.82 -0.97 7.72
N ALA A 105 11.11 0.19 8.30
CA ALA A 105 12.41 0.88 8.15
C ALA A 105 13.60 0.08 8.70
N VAL A 106 13.37 -0.81 9.66
CA VAL A 106 14.41 -1.70 10.20
C VAL A 106 14.65 -2.97 9.35
N ARG A 107 13.98 -3.13 8.21
CA ARG A 107 14.18 -4.26 7.28
C ARG A 107 15.24 -3.91 6.23
N ALA A 108 15.77 -4.95 5.56
CA ALA A 108 16.75 -4.80 4.48
C ALA A 108 16.19 -3.90 3.36
N PRO A 109 16.76 -2.69 3.13
CA PRO A 109 16.13 -1.68 2.28
C PRO A 109 16.08 -2.07 0.81
N LEU A 110 17.03 -2.87 0.30
CA LEU A 110 17.00 -3.38 -1.06
C LEU A 110 15.87 -4.40 -1.24
N ALA A 111 15.70 -5.30 -0.28
CA ALA A 111 14.65 -6.32 -0.32
C ALA A 111 13.25 -5.68 -0.22
N VAL A 112 13.07 -4.69 0.67
CA VAL A 112 11.78 -3.95 0.79
C VAL A 112 11.42 -3.25 -0.51
N ARG A 113 12.38 -2.55 -1.16
CA ARG A 113 12.14 -1.88 -2.44
C ARG A 113 11.85 -2.86 -3.57
N ALA A 114 12.57 -3.99 -3.60
CA ALA A 114 12.35 -5.04 -4.58
C ALA A 114 10.96 -5.67 -4.42
N ALA A 115 10.57 -6.02 -3.19
CA ALA A 115 9.25 -6.59 -2.88
C ALA A 115 8.12 -5.64 -3.29
N LYS A 116 8.20 -4.34 -2.91
CA LYS A 116 7.23 -3.33 -3.36
C LYS A 116 7.12 -3.28 -4.88
N ARG A 117 8.26 -3.26 -5.60
CA ARG A 117 8.26 -3.22 -7.06
C ARG A 117 7.56 -4.44 -7.64
N MET A 118 7.85 -5.64 -7.15
CA MET A 118 7.24 -6.87 -7.66
C MET A 118 5.74 -6.98 -7.36
N ILE A 119 5.32 -6.53 -6.17
CA ILE A 119 3.89 -6.45 -5.83
C ILE A 119 3.15 -5.52 -6.79
N ASN A 120 3.69 -4.32 -7.04
CA ASN A 120 3.07 -3.39 -7.99
C ASN A 120 3.08 -3.93 -9.43
N HIS A 121 4.16 -4.60 -9.83
CA HIS A 121 4.29 -5.22 -11.15
C HIS A 121 3.22 -6.30 -11.40
N SER A 122 2.73 -6.98 -10.37
CA SER A 122 1.67 -7.98 -10.50
C SER A 122 0.36 -7.45 -11.09
N TYR A 123 0.12 -6.14 -11.03
CA TYR A 123 -1.03 -5.50 -11.66
C TYR A 123 -0.82 -5.11 -13.13
N GLU A 124 0.41 -5.22 -13.64
CA GLU A 124 0.81 -4.74 -14.96
C GLU A 124 1.30 -5.89 -15.88
N SER A 125 1.41 -7.11 -15.35
CA SER A 125 1.97 -8.27 -16.08
C SER A 125 1.08 -9.50 -16.00
N PHE A 126 1.24 -10.43 -16.96
CA PHE A 126 0.71 -11.78 -16.82
C PHE A 126 1.49 -12.55 -15.75
N LEU A 127 0.82 -13.49 -15.08
CA LEU A 127 1.41 -14.24 -13.96
C LEU A 127 2.74 -14.92 -14.35
N ALA A 128 2.83 -15.52 -15.55
CA ALA A 128 4.05 -16.19 -16.00
C ALA A 128 5.23 -15.22 -16.12
N ASP A 129 5.01 -14.03 -16.67
CA ASP A 129 6.04 -13.00 -16.83
C ASP A 129 6.44 -12.41 -15.47
N GLY A 130 5.44 -12.16 -14.60
CA GLY A 130 5.67 -11.69 -13.23
C GLY A 130 6.52 -12.66 -12.41
N LEU A 131 6.24 -13.98 -12.49
CA LEU A 131 7.03 -15.02 -11.82
C LEU A 131 8.46 -15.13 -12.37
N ALA A 132 8.65 -14.93 -13.67
CA ALA A 132 9.98 -14.94 -14.28
C ALA A 132 10.82 -13.74 -13.79
N GLU A 133 10.23 -12.54 -13.75
CA GLU A 133 10.90 -11.34 -13.22
C GLU A 133 11.17 -11.44 -11.73
N GLU A 134 10.21 -11.90 -10.92
CA GLU A 134 10.39 -12.12 -9.48
C GLU A 134 11.59 -13.01 -9.20
N LYS A 135 11.71 -14.13 -9.93
CA LYS A 135 12.84 -15.04 -9.81
C LYS A 135 14.18 -14.36 -10.13
N GLN A 136 14.23 -13.54 -11.16
CA GLN A 136 15.43 -12.78 -11.52
C GLN A 136 15.80 -11.76 -10.43
N VAL A 137 14.81 -11.02 -9.92
CA VAL A 137 14.99 -10.06 -8.84
C VAL A 137 15.46 -10.74 -7.55
N PHE A 138 14.88 -11.90 -7.22
CA PHE A 138 15.29 -12.72 -6.09
C PHE A 138 16.77 -13.12 -6.18
N TYR A 139 17.22 -13.65 -7.32
CA TYR A 139 18.63 -14.01 -7.48
C TYR A 139 19.57 -12.81 -7.42
N ASN A 140 19.17 -11.66 -7.97
CA ASN A 140 19.98 -10.46 -7.92
C ASN A 140 20.23 -9.97 -6.48
N LEU A 141 19.28 -10.19 -5.57
CA LEU A 141 19.44 -9.82 -4.16
C LEU A 141 20.55 -10.62 -3.46
N PHE A 142 20.88 -11.84 -3.90
CA PHE A 142 21.98 -12.62 -3.34
C PHE A 142 23.36 -12.01 -3.59
N ALA A 143 23.49 -11.11 -4.58
CA ALA A 143 24.73 -10.37 -4.80
C ALA A 143 24.95 -9.24 -3.78
N SER A 144 23.91 -8.82 -3.03
CA SER A 144 23.99 -7.70 -2.10
C SER A 144 24.75 -8.04 -0.81
N GLU A 145 25.36 -7.00 -0.19
CA GLU A 145 25.95 -7.12 1.14
C GLU A 145 24.87 -7.39 2.20
N ASP A 146 23.70 -6.76 2.06
CA ASP A 146 22.58 -6.90 2.97
C ASP A 146 22.05 -8.33 3.05
N GLN A 147 22.05 -9.08 1.92
CA GLN A 147 21.63 -10.49 1.95
C GLN A 147 22.60 -11.34 2.77
N LYS A 148 23.91 -11.14 2.60
CA LYS A 148 24.94 -11.86 3.35
C LYS A 148 24.86 -11.53 4.83
N GLU A 149 24.75 -10.25 5.16
CA GLU A 149 24.56 -9.77 6.54
C GLU A 149 23.30 -10.37 7.18
N GLY A 150 22.18 -10.38 6.44
CA GLY A 150 20.92 -10.94 6.94
C GLY A 150 21.02 -12.44 7.26
N MET A 151 21.67 -13.23 6.40
CA MET A 151 21.90 -14.66 6.63
C MET A 151 22.83 -14.90 7.82
N GLN A 152 23.92 -14.13 7.92
CA GLN A 152 24.85 -14.24 9.02
C GLN A 152 24.20 -13.85 10.35
N ALA A 153 23.52 -12.72 10.42
CA ALA A 153 22.80 -12.26 11.59
C ALA A 153 21.74 -13.27 12.07
N PHE A 154 21.03 -13.92 11.12
CA PHE A 154 20.07 -14.98 11.44
C PHE A 154 20.71 -16.20 12.10
N VAL A 155 21.84 -16.68 11.58
CA VAL A 155 22.59 -17.82 12.16
C VAL A 155 23.15 -17.46 13.54
N GLU A 156 23.67 -16.25 13.70
CA GLU A 156 24.24 -15.73 14.94
C GLU A 156 23.20 -15.27 15.97
N LYS A 157 21.90 -15.24 15.60
CA LYS A 157 20.78 -14.77 16.44
C LYS A 157 20.95 -13.33 16.94
N ARG A 158 21.54 -12.47 16.13
CA ARG A 158 21.71 -11.04 16.40
C ARG A 158 20.86 -10.18 15.46
N LYS A 159 20.72 -8.89 15.76
CA LYS A 159 20.10 -7.94 14.84
C LYS A 159 21.04 -7.67 13.66
N PRO A 160 20.52 -7.63 12.43
CA PRO A 160 21.30 -7.27 11.26
C PRO A 160 21.59 -5.76 11.19
N GLU A 161 22.70 -5.42 10.53
CA GLU A 161 23.10 -4.02 10.25
C GLU A 161 23.07 -3.78 8.75
N TRP A 162 21.96 -3.22 8.28
CA TRP A 162 21.73 -2.98 6.85
C TRP A 162 22.53 -1.81 6.31
N LYS A 163 23.17 -1.99 5.15
CA LYS A 163 23.95 -0.95 4.46
C LYS A 163 23.26 -0.41 3.21
N GLY A 164 22.25 -1.11 2.70
CA GLY A 164 21.52 -0.73 1.50
C GLY A 164 22.28 -0.94 0.19
N LYS A 165 23.21 -1.88 0.16
CA LYS A 165 24.07 -2.18 -1.01
C LYS A 165 24.47 -3.65 -1.09
#